data_1d80f59c4cf60f982f3312c825c12c5d
#
_entry.id   1d80f59c4cf60f982f3312c825c12c5d
#
_cell.length_a   1.000
_cell.length_b   1.000
_cell.length_c   1.000
_cell.angle_alpha   90.00
_cell.angle_beta   90.00
_cell.angle_gamma   90.00
#
_symmetry.space_group_name_H-M   'P 1'
#
loop_
_entity.id
_entity.type
_entity.pdbx_description
1 polymer ?
#
loop_
_entity_poly.entity_id
_entity_poly.type
_entity_poly.pdbx_seq_one_letter_code
_entity_poly.pdbx_strand_id
1 'polypeptide(L)'
;MDISYITGRESAEATMDGAFFRPWFRGFAAGLEALDEENRSRLLRPCARICADTGVLRSQQALYRAVGGNRDAFYRDLNQTGDVRGEVIVPGKEYEIVFPVCGCDLHTAMGVNSPCLCECSRRSILYTAQTIWKKPDLRVETITTILSGASECRFRLLFPD
;
A
#
# COMPACT_ATOMS: atom_id res chain seq x y z
N MET A 1 38.29 19.05 29.28
CA MET A 1 36.96 18.90 28.65
C MET A 1 36.79 17.43 28.33
N ASP A 2 35.96 16.79 29.07
CA ASP A 2 35.77 15.34 29.06
C ASP A 2 34.82 14.98 27.92
N ILE A 3 35.26 14.14 26.95
CA ILE A 3 34.50 13.74 25.76
C ILE A 3 33.84 12.38 25.97
N SER A 4 33.55 12.03 27.22
CA SER A 4 32.94 10.72 27.56
C SER A 4 31.41 10.63 27.27
N TYR A 5 30.80 11.62 26.62
CA TYR A 5 29.33 11.65 26.37
C TYR A 5 28.92 11.11 25.00
N ILE A 6 29.83 10.56 24.17
CA ILE A 6 29.52 10.15 22.80
C ILE A 6 29.51 8.61 22.61
N THR A 7 29.84 7.83 23.64
CA THR A 7 29.86 6.34 23.55
C THR A 7 28.58 5.62 23.96
N GLY A 8 27.49 6.35 24.16
CA GLY A 8 26.17 5.76 24.50
C GLY A 8 25.36 5.23 23.31
N ARG A 9 25.95 5.07 22.11
CA ARG A 9 25.21 4.66 20.90
C ARG A 9 25.22 3.16 20.60
N GLU A 10 26.03 2.36 21.28
CA GLU A 10 26.17 0.93 20.96
C GLU A 10 25.16 -0.01 21.65
N SER A 11 24.32 0.51 22.55
CA SER A 11 23.24 -0.29 23.17
C SER A 11 21.82 0.09 22.71
N ALA A 12 21.67 1.03 21.78
CA ALA A 12 20.39 1.49 21.28
C ALA A 12 19.81 0.65 20.14
N GLU A 13 20.59 -0.28 19.57
CA GLU A 13 20.12 -1.17 18.51
C GLU A 13 19.26 -2.34 19.02
N ALA A 14 19.20 -2.58 20.31
CA ALA A 14 18.55 -3.78 20.87
C ALA A 14 17.07 -3.61 21.24
N THR A 15 16.48 -2.42 21.22
CA THR A 15 15.05 -2.24 21.59
C THR A 15 14.43 -1.03 20.91
N MET A 16 14.36 -1.03 19.59
CA MET A 16 13.29 -0.28 18.90
C MET A 16 12.01 -1.12 18.98
N ASP A 17 11.57 -1.37 20.22
CA ASP A 17 10.34 -2.11 20.52
C ASP A 17 9.15 -1.26 20.19
N GLY A 18 8.78 -0.76 19.23
CA GLY A 18 7.59 0.00 18.84
C GLY A 18 6.96 0.91 19.94
N ALA A 19 7.49 0.93 21.16
CA ALA A 19 6.94 1.65 22.30
C ALA A 19 6.89 3.17 22.06
N PHE A 20 7.92 3.72 21.41
CA PHE A 20 7.92 5.12 20.99
C PHE A 20 7.12 5.32 19.71
N PHE A 21 7.29 4.45 18.73
CA PHE A 21 6.71 4.65 17.40
C PHE A 21 5.20 4.47 17.37
N ARG A 22 4.65 3.54 18.15
CA ARG A 22 3.19 3.31 18.22
C ARG A 22 2.39 4.56 18.61
N PRO A 23 2.69 5.26 19.72
CA PRO A 23 1.98 6.49 20.06
C PRO A 23 2.28 7.61 19.04
N TRP A 24 3.50 7.69 18.52
CA TRP A 24 3.85 8.69 17.50
C TRP A 24 3.03 8.50 16.23
N PHE A 25 2.95 7.28 15.69
CA PHE A 25 2.15 6.99 14.51
C PHE A 25 0.64 7.14 14.73
N ARG A 26 0.14 6.94 15.94
CA ARG A 26 -1.26 7.30 16.26
C ARG A 26 -1.50 8.81 16.17
N GLY A 27 -0.58 9.61 16.67
CA GLY A 27 -0.64 11.07 16.51
C GLY A 27 -0.57 11.49 15.04
N PHE A 28 0.31 10.87 14.26
CA PHE A 28 0.40 11.09 12.81
C PHE A 28 -0.91 10.73 12.10
N ALA A 29 -1.53 9.60 12.43
CA ALA A 29 -2.80 9.18 11.87
C ALA A 29 -3.94 10.16 12.19
N ALA A 30 -4.01 10.67 13.42
CA ALA A 30 -4.96 11.70 13.80
C ALA A 30 -4.75 13.00 12.98
N GLY A 31 -3.50 13.37 12.72
CA GLY A 31 -3.17 14.47 11.81
C GLY A 31 -3.65 14.23 10.38
N LEU A 32 -3.49 13.00 9.86
CA LEU A 32 -4.01 12.62 8.54
C LEU A 32 -5.54 12.72 8.45
N GLU A 33 -6.24 12.33 9.51
CA GLU A 33 -7.70 12.41 9.57
C GLU A 33 -8.21 13.86 9.54
N ALA A 34 -7.44 14.79 10.10
CA ALA A 34 -7.77 16.21 10.10
C ALA A 34 -7.55 16.92 8.74
N LEU A 35 -6.80 16.28 7.82
CA LEU A 35 -6.57 16.82 6.48
C LEU A 35 -7.77 16.55 5.57
N ASP A 36 -8.04 17.48 4.65
CA ASP A 36 -8.91 17.22 3.51
C ASP A 36 -8.31 16.12 2.59
N GLU A 37 -9.13 15.59 1.70
CA GLU A 37 -8.75 14.47 0.83
C GLU A 37 -7.56 14.82 -0.08
N GLU A 38 -7.52 16.02 -0.63
CA GLU A 38 -6.45 16.46 -1.53
C GLU A 38 -5.10 16.51 -0.80
N ASN A 39 -5.04 17.18 0.34
CA ASN A 39 -3.83 17.33 1.13
C ASN A 39 -3.35 15.98 1.70
N ARG A 40 -4.27 15.13 2.15
CA ARG A 40 -3.97 13.77 2.58
C ARG A 40 -3.35 12.95 1.44
N SER A 41 -3.96 13.00 0.27
CA SER A 41 -3.48 12.32 -0.93
C SER A 41 -2.08 12.82 -1.36
N ARG A 42 -1.83 14.13 -1.29
CA ARG A 42 -0.53 14.71 -1.59
C ARG A 42 0.54 14.25 -0.62
N LEU A 43 0.23 14.21 0.69
CA LEU A 43 1.14 13.75 1.73
C LEU A 43 1.48 12.26 1.59
N LEU A 44 0.49 11.41 1.29
CA LEU A 44 0.69 9.96 1.19
C LEU A 44 1.29 9.49 -0.14
N ARG A 45 1.30 10.33 -1.17
CA ARG A 45 1.84 9.96 -2.51
C ARG A 45 3.28 9.45 -2.49
N PRO A 46 4.26 10.13 -1.85
CA PRO A 46 5.62 9.61 -1.77
C PRO A 46 5.71 8.31 -0.98
N CYS A 47 4.93 8.16 0.10
CA CYS A 47 4.89 6.92 0.89
C CYS A 47 4.36 5.75 0.05
N ALA A 48 3.28 5.96 -0.69
CA ALA A 48 2.69 4.96 -1.58
C ALA A 48 3.67 4.50 -2.66
N ARG A 49 4.46 5.43 -3.20
CA ARG A 49 5.50 5.12 -4.18
C ARG A 49 6.59 4.24 -3.58
N ILE A 50 7.09 4.59 -2.40
CA ILE A 50 8.09 3.77 -1.68
C ILE A 50 7.54 2.36 -1.42
N CYS A 51 6.31 2.23 -0.92
CA CYS A 51 5.66 0.93 -0.71
C CYS A 51 5.61 0.10 -2.00
N ALA A 52 5.28 0.71 -3.14
CA ALA A 52 5.25 0.01 -4.41
C ALA A 52 6.67 -0.43 -4.86
N ASP A 53 7.63 0.50 -4.86
CA ASP A 53 8.99 0.28 -5.36
C ASP A 53 9.76 -0.76 -4.51
N THR A 54 9.57 -0.78 -3.20
CA THR A 54 10.24 -1.72 -2.28
C THR A 54 9.49 -3.05 -2.13
N GLY A 55 8.17 -3.06 -2.37
CA GLY A 55 7.30 -4.22 -2.18
C GLY A 55 6.98 -4.95 -3.48
N VAL A 56 5.92 -4.51 -4.14
CA VAL A 56 5.24 -5.34 -5.16
C VAL A 56 5.63 -5.08 -6.60
N LEU A 57 6.21 -3.92 -6.93
CA LEU A 57 6.40 -3.50 -8.34
C LEU A 57 7.25 -4.48 -9.13
N ARG A 58 8.36 -4.96 -8.56
CA ARG A 58 9.26 -5.91 -9.24
C ARG A 58 8.59 -7.24 -9.55
N SER A 59 7.87 -7.82 -8.60
CA SER A 59 7.18 -9.10 -8.77
C SER A 59 6.04 -8.98 -9.78
N GLN A 60 5.27 -7.90 -9.72
CA GLN A 60 4.20 -7.66 -10.68
C GLN A 60 4.71 -7.35 -12.08
N GLN A 61 5.85 -6.68 -12.24
CA GLN A 61 6.50 -6.53 -13.55
C GLN A 61 6.97 -7.88 -14.11
N ALA A 62 7.45 -8.79 -13.26
CA ALA A 62 7.82 -10.13 -13.69
C ALA A 62 6.59 -10.92 -14.16
N LEU A 63 5.50 -10.87 -13.40
CA LEU A 63 4.22 -11.48 -13.79
C LEU A 63 3.69 -10.89 -15.11
N TYR A 64 3.72 -9.57 -15.28
CA TYR A 64 3.32 -8.92 -16.54
C TYR A 64 4.07 -9.48 -17.76
N ARG A 65 5.39 -9.68 -17.62
CA ARG A 65 6.19 -10.28 -18.70
C ARG A 65 5.84 -11.74 -18.92
N ALA A 66 5.63 -12.51 -17.84
CA ALA A 66 5.29 -13.92 -17.91
C ALA A 66 3.98 -14.19 -18.64
N VAL A 67 2.99 -13.32 -18.46
CA VAL A 67 1.68 -13.43 -19.15
C VAL A 67 1.63 -12.71 -20.50
N GLY A 68 2.78 -12.27 -21.01
CA GLY A 68 2.88 -11.59 -22.32
C GLY A 68 2.07 -10.30 -22.40
N GLY A 69 1.88 -9.59 -21.30
CA GLY A 69 1.07 -8.37 -21.24
C GLY A 69 -0.45 -8.60 -21.33
N ASN A 70 -0.92 -9.83 -21.23
CA ASN A 70 -2.36 -10.13 -21.18
C ASN A 70 -2.92 -9.70 -19.81
N ARG A 71 -3.82 -8.73 -19.80
CA ARG A 71 -4.36 -8.12 -18.60
C ARG A 71 -5.22 -9.08 -17.80
N ASP A 72 -6.12 -9.80 -18.47
CA ASP A 72 -7.00 -10.76 -17.80
C ASP A 72 -6.21 -11.90 -17.15
N ALA A 73 -5.19 -12.41 -17.85
CA ALA A 73 -4.29 -13.42 -17.29
C ALA A 73 -3.52 -12.87 -16.09
N PHE A 74 -3.00 -11.65 -16.17
CA PHE A 74 -2.28 -10.99 -15.08
C PHE A 74 -3.10 -10.96 -13.79
N TYR A 75 -4.35 -10.48 -13.85
CA TYR A 75 -5.19 -10.40 -12.63
C TYR A 75 -5.66 -11.77 -12.13
N ARG A 76 -5.84 -12.77 -13.00
CA ARG A 76 -6.10 -14.16 -12.54
C ARG A 76 -4.89 -14.75 -11.83
N ASP A 77 -3.69 -14.49 -12.32
CA ASP A 77 -2.44 -15.09 -11.82
C ASP A 77 -1.88 -14.38 -10.57
N LEU A 78 -2.41 -13.20 -10.21
CA LEU A 78 -2.10 -12.56 -8.92
C LEU A 78 -2.43 -13.46 -7.71
N ASN A 79 -3.32 -14.42 -7.88
CA ASN A 79 -3.72 -15.38 -6.83
C ASN A 79 -2.62 -16.35 -6.38
N GLN A 80 -1.49 -16.38 -7.05
CA GLN A 80 -0.43 -17.35 -6.76
C GLN A 80 0.43 -16.97 -5.54
N THR A 81 0.29 -15.77 -4.99
CA THR A 81 1.12 -15.29 -3.88
C THR A 81 0.49 -15.46 -2.49
N GLY A 82 -0.79 -15.83 -2.40
CA GLY A 82 -1.50 -16.10 -1.14
C GLY A 82 -1.97 -14.85 -0.37
N ASP A 83 -1.23 -13.74 -0.45
CA ASP A 83 -1.50 -12.52 0.32
C ASP A 83 -2.37 -11.52 -0.44
N VAL A 84 -2.52 -11.72 -1.74
CA VAL A 84 -3.30 -10.86 -2.63
C VAL A 84 -4.02 -11.70 -3.66
N ARG A 85 -5.23 -11.29 -4.01
CA ARG A 85 -6.06 -11.93 -5.01
C ARG A 85 -6.46 -10.92 -6.07
N GLY A 86 -6.36 -11.29 -7.35
CA GLY A 86 -6.89 -10.53 -8.47
C GLY A 86 -8.21 -11.11 -8.95
N GLU A 87 -9.16 -10.27 -9.30
CA GLU A 87 -10.45 -10.64 -9.87
C GLU A 87 -10.70 -9.89 -11.17
N VAL A 88 -11.20 -10.59 -12.20
CA VAL A 88 -11.61 -9.96 -13.47
C VAL A 88 -13.09 -9.67 -13.36
N ILE A 89 -13.46 -8.39 -13.30
CA ILE A 89 -14.85 -7.95 -13.17
C ILE A 89 -15.47 -7.76 -14.57
N VAL A 90 -14.79 -6.97 -15.42
CA VAL A 90 -15.13 -6.81 -16.84
C VAL A 90 -13.87 -7.06 -17.65
N PRO A 91 -13.82 -8.15 -18.43
CA PRO A 91 -12.64 -8.51 -19.22
C PRO A 91 -12.10 -7.33 -20.04
N GLY A 92 -10.82 -7.09 -19.94
CA GLY A 92 -10.15 -5.99 -20.63
C GLY A 92 -10.32 -4.59 -19.98
N LYS A 93 -11.27 -4.39 -19.07
CA LYS A 93 -11.66 -3.06 -18.56
C LYS A 93 -11.62 -2.87 -17.06
N GLU A 94 -12.19 -3.81 -16.29
CA GLU A 94 -12.33 -3.66 -14.84
C GLU A 94 -11.78 -4.86 -14.09
N TYR A 95 -11.02 -4.60 -13.06
CA TYR A 95 -10.39 -5.62 -12.23
C TYR A 95 -10.46 -5.21 -10.77
N GLU A 96 -10.39 -6.17 -9.86
CA GLU A 96 -10.19 -5.89 -8.45
C GLU A 96 -8.91 -6.54 -7.93
N ILE A 97 -8.22 -5.83 -7.06
CA ILE A 97 -7.17 -6.36 -6.20
C ILE A 97 -7.75 -6.45 -4.80
N VAL A 98 -7.68 -7.66 -4.24
CA VAL A 98 -8.27 -8.00 -2.95
C VAL A 98 -7.18 -8.47 -1.99
N PHE A 99 -7.17 -7.89 -0.80
CA PHE A 99 -6.30 -8.31 0.30
C PHE A 99 -7.18 -8.94 1.40
N PRO A 100 -7.11 -10.27 1.58
CA PRO A 100 -7.87 -10.97 2.63
C PRO A 100 -7.45 -10.57 4.04
N VAL A 101 -6.21 -10.10 4.18
CA VAL A 101 -5.62 -9.63 5.44
C VAL A 101 -4.97 -8.26 5.19
N CYS A 102 -5.02 -7.38 6.17
CA CYS A 102 -4.33 -6.10 6.06
C CYS A 102 -2.82 -6.29 6.09
N GLY A 103 -2.15 -6.02 4.98
CA GLY A 103 -0.69 -6.10 4.85
C GLY A 103 0.04 -4.79 5.15
N CYS A 104 -0.63 -3.78 5.70
CA CYS A 104 0.01 -2.50 6.02
C CYS A 104 0.76 -2.58 7.36
N ASP A 105 2.09 -2.42 7.33
CA ASP A 105 2.93 -2.47 8.54
C ASP A 105 2.59 -1.39 9.56
N LEU A 106 2.08 -0.23 9.13
CA LEU A 106 1.60 0.80 10.06
C LEU A 106 0.41 0.30 10.88
N HIS A 107 -0.41 -0.59 10.32
CA HIS A 107 -1.48 -1.25 11.06
C HIS A 107 -0.94 -2.45 11.85
N THR A 108 -0.31 -3.42 11.20
CA THR A 108 0.04 -4.71 11.80
C THR A 108 1.15 -4.60 12.84
N ALA A 109 2.19 -3.79 12.57
CA ALA A 109 3.33 -3.62 13.47
C ALA A 109 3.16 -2.42 14.43
N MET A 110 2.61 -1.30 13.95
CA MET A 110 2.51 -0.06 14.73
C MET A 110 1.15 0.14 15.39
N GLY A 111 0.15 -0.69 15.10
CA GLY A 111 -1.18 -0.65 15.72
C GLY A 111 -2.01 0.59 15.35
N VAL A 112 -1.78 1.15 14.17
CA VAL A 112 -2.56 2.28 13.66
C VAL A 112 -3.84 1.77 13.00
N ASN A 113 -5.00 2.24 13.48
CA ASN A 113 -6.33 1.79 13.03
C ASN A 113 -7.09 2.91 12.31
N SER A 114 -6.43 3.70 11.49
CA SER A 114 -7.07 4.78 10.74
C SER A 114 -7.38 4.36 9.31
N PRO A 115 -8.66 4.40 8.87
CA PRO A 115 -9.04 4.15 7.47
C PRO A 115 -8.34 5.09 6.47
N CYS A 116 -7.90 6.27 6.92
CA CYS A 116 -7.17 7.22 6.08
C CYS A 116 -5.85 6.66 5.53
N LEU A 117 -5.24 5.66 6.19
CA LEU A 117 -4.06 4.97 5.69
C LEU A 117 -4.32 4.19 4.41
N CYS A 118 -5.56 3.75 4.17
CA CYS A 118 -5.91 2.97 2.97
C CYS A 118 -5.80 3.80 1.68
N GLU A 119 -5.77 5.13 1.78
CA GLU A 119 -5.42 6.00 0.65
C GLU A 119 -3.99 5.73 0.17
N CYS A 120 -3.05 5.42 1.07
CA CYS A 120 -1.69 5.02 0.71
C CYS A 120 -1.71 3.74 -0.13
N SER A 121 -2.48 2.72 0.27
CA SER A 121 -2.63 1.47 -0.50
C SER A 121 -3.25 1.71 -1.87
N ARG A 122 -4.32 2.50 -1.94
CA ARG A 122 -4.95 2.90 -3.22
C ARG A 122 -3.95 3.57 -4.16
N ARG A 123 -3.15 4.49 -3.64
CA ARG A 123 -2.12 5.20 -4.41
C ARG A 123 -0.96 4.30 -4.84
N SER A 124 -0.57 3.36 -4.00
CA SER A 124 0.45 2.36 -4.33
C SER A 124 0.01 1.47 -5.48
N ILE A 125 -1.25 0.98 -5.44
CA ILE A 125 -1.85 0.20 -6.52
C ILE A 125 -1.92 1.02 -7.82
N LEU A 126 -2.37 2.27 -7.74
CA LEU A 126 -2.45 3.17 -8.88
C LEU A 126 -1.08 3.38 -9.53
N TYR A 127 -0.07 3.71 -8.74
CA TYR A 127 1.29 3.92 -9.22
C TYR A 127 1.87 2.66 -9.88
N THR A 128 1.68 1.51 -9.25
CA THR A 128 2.13 0.20 -9.78
C THR A 128 1.45 -0.10 -11.11
N ALA A 129 0.13 0.02 -11.18
CA ALA A 129 -0.63 -0.26 -12.39
C ALA A 129 -0.27 0.72 -13.52
N GLN A 130 -0.17 2.03 -13.25
CA GLN A 130 0.24 3.01 -14.25
C GLN A 130 1.67 2.75 -14.76
N THR A 131 2.57 2.30 -13.89
CA THR A 131 3.95 1.96 -14.25
C THR A 131 4.02 0.73 -15.16
N ILE A 132 3.23 -0.29 -14.87
CA ILE A 132 3.21 -1.56 -15.64
C ILE A 132 2.49 -1.38 -16.98
N TRP A 133 1.28 -0.82 -16.95
CA TRP A 133 0.40 -0.76 -18.13
C TRP A 133 0.63 0.47 -19.01
N LYS A 134 1.45 1.44 -18.56
CA LYS A 134 1.71 2.71 -19.27
C LYS A 134 0.43 3.48 -19.62
N LYS A 135 -0.58 3.40 -18.75
CA LYS A 135 -1.87 4.07 -18.86
C LYS A 135 -1.99 5.15 -17.78
N PRO A 136 -1.69 6.43 -18.07
CA PRO A 136 -1.72 7.52 -17.07
C PRO A 136 -3.13 7.86 -16.60
N ASP A 137 -4.13 7.58 -17.40
CA ASP A 137 -5.56 7.83 -17.18
C ASP A 137 -6.28 6.67 -16.45
N LEU A 138 -5.57 5.56 -16.13
CA LEU A 138 -6.07 4.51 -15.28
C LEU A 138 -6.45 5.06 -13.90
N ARG A 139 -7.60 4.59 -13.38
CA ARG A 139 -8.10 4.99 -12.07
C ARG A 139 -8.17 3.78 -11.13
N VAL A 140 -8.04 4.07 -9.83
CA VAL A 140 -8.23 3.08 -8.77
C VAL A 140 -9.20 3.65 -7.75
N GLU A 141 -10.23 2.89 -7.44
CA GLU A 141 -11.25 3.20 -6.45
C GLU A 141 -11.12 2.26 -5.26
N THR A 142 -11.31 2.78 -4.06
CA THR A 142 -11.43 1.97 -2.84
C THR A 142 -12.89 1.50 -2.72
N ILE A 143 -13.11 0.20 -2.71
CA ILE A 143 -14.44 -0.39 -2.55
C ILE A 143 -14.71 -0.69 -1.07
N THR A 144 -13.82 -1.46 -0.43
CA THR A 144 -13.89 -1.76 1.00
C THR A 144 -12.49 -1.78 1.60
N THR A 145 -12.38 -1.56 2.92
CA THR A 145 -11.14 -1.77 3.64
C THR A 145 -11.37 -2.38 5.02
N ILE A 146 -10.41 -3.19 5.46
CA ILE A 146 -10.41 -3.78 6.81
C ILE A 146 -10.44 -2.68 7.87
N LEU A 147 -9.70 -1.60 7.68
CA LEU A 147 -9.66 -0.48 8.61
C LEU A 147 -10.98 0.32 8.66
N SER A 148 -11.87 0.14 7.69
CA SER A 148 -13.24 0.66 7.70
C SER A 148 -14.25 -0.36 8.22
N GLY A 149 -13.80 -1.51 8.76
CA GLY A 149 -14.65 -2.54 9.35
C GLY A 149 -15.08 -3.66 8.40
N ALA A 150 -14.58 -3.70 7.16
CA ALA A 150 -14.86 -4.80 6.23
C ALA A 150 -13.98 -6.03 6.53
N SER A 151 -14.39 -7.20 6.03
CA SER A 151 -13.64 -8.46 6.18
C SER A 151 -12.38 -8.52 5.31
N GLU A 152 -12.32 -7.72 4.25
CA GLU A 152 -11.19 -7.66 3.32
C GLU A 152 -11.07 -6.26 2.70
N CYS A 153 -9.86 -5.93 2.18
CA CYS A 153 -9.68 -4.72 1.39
C CYS A 153 -9.90 -5.05 -0.08
N ARG A 154 -10.70 -4.21 -0.78
CA ARG A 154 -10.96 -4.30 -2.21
C ARG A 154 -10.68 -2.97 -2.89
N PHE A 155 -9.90 -3.01 -3.95
CA PHE A 155 -9.57 -1.86 -4.78
C PHE A 155 -9.88 -2.18 -6.24
N ARG A 156 -10.74 -1.36 -6.85
CA ARG A 156 -11.15 -1.53 -8.24
C ARG A 156 -10.27 -0.70 -9.17
N LEU A 157 -9.76 -1.34 -10.21
CA LEU A 157 -8.98 -0.70 -11.26
C LEU A 157 -9.86 -0.55 -12.49
N LEU A 158 -9.92 0.68 -13.00
CA LEU A 158 -10.70 1.07 -14.17
C LEU A 158 -9.74 1.45 -15.28
N PHE A 159 -9.70 0.64 -16.33
CA PHE A 159 -8.87 0.90 -17.49
C PHE A 159 -9.69 1.66 -18.55
N PRO A 160 -9.18 2.78 -19.03
CA PRO A 160 -9.82 3.48 -20.13
C PRO A 160 -9.74 2.66 -21.43
N ASP A 161 -10.63 2.94 -22.34
CA ASP A 161 -10.70 2.33 -23.68
C ASP A 161 -9.44 2.58 -24.53
#